data_02d77e807ec0c0c75a7bc968eecb7681
#
_entry.id   02d77e807ec0c0c75a7bc968eecb7681
#
_cell.length_a   1.000
_cell.length_b   1.000
_cell.length_c   1.000
_cell.angle_alpha   90.00
_cell.angle_beta   90.00
_cell.angle_gamma   90.00
#
_symmetry.space_group_name_H-M   'P 1'
#
loop_
_entity.id
_entity.type
_entity.pdbx_description
1 polymer ?
#
loop_
_entity_poly.entity_id
_entity_poly.type
_entity_poly.pdbx_seq_one_letter_code
_entity_poly.pdbx_strand_id
1 'polypeptide(L)'
;RASIIVCAMRFPQQFASKSVAAVHSAIEARDILGLPVVGFDLAGAEYGNPANAHSEAYKIAKDAGLGRTVHAGEADAASSITDAISSCDAQRIGHGTHLLQDEPLTRLVKDNDVLLEVCLTSNLQTMPHLKDLGQHPYRQFIELDVPFTLATDNRLVSRTDVCTEYQRAAEFAELDHAQLAKIAAKGFDAMFFPGSVGQAQQ
;
A
#
# COMPACT_ATOMS: atom_id res chain seq x y z
N ARG A 1 17.39 -10.66 0.25
CA ARG A 1 16.37 -11.51 -0.39
C ARG A 1 15.26 -10.62 -0.90
N ALA A 2 14.67 -10.94 -2.07
CA ALA A 2 13.50 -10.25 -2.60
C ALA A 2 12.28 -11.17 -2.48
N SER A 3 11.11 -10.59 -2.25
CA SER A 3 9.83 -11.28 -2.25
C SER A 3 8.91 -10.67 -3.31
N ILE A 4 7.87 -11.39 -3.71
CA ILE A 4 6.94 -11.01 -4.77
C ILE A 4 5.57 -10.73 -4.13
N ILE A 5 4.97 -9.61 -4.48
CA ILE A 5 3.57 -9.32 -4.26
C ILE A 5 2.90 -9.34 -5.64
N VAL A 6 1.94 -10.22 -5.83
CA VAL A 6 1.20 -10.33 -7.11
C VAL A 6 0.10 -9.29 -7.11
N CYS A 7 0.06 -8.46 -8.15
CA CYS A 7 -0.89 -7.36 -8.25
C CYS A 7 -2.02 -7.70 -9.22
N ALA A 8 -3.25 -7.67 -8.73
CA ALA A 8 -4.44 -7.61 -9.57
C ALA A 8 -4.69 -6.18 -10.02
N MET A 9 -5.37 -6.03 -11.16
CA MET A 9 -5.62 -4.73 -11.75
C MET A 9 -7.11 -4.42 -11.79
N ARG A 10 -7.50 -3.22 -11.34
CA ARG A 10 -8.86 -2.70 -11.47
C ARG A 10 -8.94 -1.72 -12.64
N PHE A 11 -9.72 -2.09 -13.64
CA PHE A 11 -10.08 -1.25 -14.79
C PHE A 11 -11.57 -1.37 -15.03
N PRO A 12 -12.24 -0.36 -15.68
CA PRO A 12 -13.68 -0.37 -15.89
C PRO A 12 -14.23 -1.62 -16.58
N GLN A 13 -13.39 -2.34 -17.34
CA GLN A 13 -13.76 -3.56 -18.08
C GLN A 13 -13.21 -4.85 -17.45
N GLN A 14 -12.48 -4.75 -16.35
CA GLN A 14 -11.92 -5.93 -15.66
C GLN A 14 -12.77 -6.27 -14.44
N PHE A 15 -13.54 -7.33 -14.60
CA PHE A 15 -14.38 -7.85 -13.53
C PHE A 15 -13.58 -8.53 -12.41
N ALA A 16 -14.17 -8.61 -11.23
CA ALA A 16 -13.63 -9.27 -10.05
C ALA A 16 -13.09 -10.70 -10.31
N SER A 17 -13.67 -11.43 -11.25
CA SER A 17 -13.22 -12.76 -11.66
C SER A 17 -11.75 -12.81 -12.12
N LYS A 18 -11.21 -11.72 -12.67
CA LYS A 18 -9.78 -11.66 -13.03
C LYS A 18 -8.88 -11.53 -11.80
N SER A 19 -9.33 -10.85 -10.77
CA SER A 19 -8.60 -10.79 -9.49
C SER A 19 -8.62 -12.14 -8.78
N VAL A 20 -9.72 -12.88 -8.87
CA VAL A 20 -9.80 -14.26 -8.38
C VAL A 20 -8.81 -15.16 -9.15
N ALA A 21 -8.74 -15.05 -10.48
CA ALA A 21 -7.76 -15.78 -11.27
C ALA A 21 -6.31 -15.39 -10.88
N ALA A 22 -6.05 -14.10 -10.67
CA ALA A 22 -4.72 -13.60 -10.28
C ALA A 22 -4.27 -14.14 -8.91
N VAL A 23 -5.16 -14.19 -7.92
CA VAL A 23 -4.81 -14.72 -6.59
C VAL A 23 -4.56 -16.23 -6.65
N HIS A 24 -5.32 -16.98 -7.44
CA HIS A 24 -5.02 -18.41 -7.65
C HIS A 24 -3.67 -18.62 -8.32
N SER A 25 -3.31 -17.82 -9.32
CA SER A 25 -1.99 -17.86 -9.94
C SER A 25 -0.88 -17.49 -8.94
N ALA A 26 -1.13 -16.55 -8.03
CA ALA A 26 -0.18 -16.20 -6.97
C ALA A 26 0.09 -17.39 -6.02
N ILE A 27 -0.99 -18.10 -5.63
CA ILE A 27 -0.91 -19.27 -4.78
C ILE A 27 -0.18 -20.42 -5.50
N GLU A 28 -0.51 -20.69 -6.76
CA GLU A 28 0.17 -21.68 -7.58
C GLU A 28 1.66 -21.37 -7.74
N ALA A 29 2.00 -20.11 -8.02
CA ALA A 29 3.39 -19.65 -8.13
C ALA A 29 4.19 -19.89 -6.84
N ARG A 30 3.57 -19.69 -5.69
CA ARG A 30 4.19 -19.96 -4.38
C ARG A 30 4.30 -21.46 -4.09
N ASP A 31 3.19 -22.19 -4.17
CA ASP A 31 3.05 -23.53 -3.61
C ASP A 31 3.56 -24.63 -4.56
N ILE A 32 3.45 -24.40 -5.87
CA ILE A 32 3.87 -25.37 -6.89
C ILE A 32 5.20 -25.00 -7.50
N LEU A 33 5.40 -23.70 -7.85
CA LEU A 33 6.65 -23.27 -8.49
C LEU A 33 7.73 -22.85 -7.50
N GLY A 34 7.44 -22.78 -6.20
CA GLY A 34 8.40 -22.41 -5.15
C GLY A 34 8.89 -20.97 -5.23
N LEU A 35 8.13 -20.08 -5.89
CA LEU A 35 8.48 -18.67 -5.98
C LEU A 35 8.21 -17.93 -4.65
N PRO A 36 9.00 -16.91 -4.30
CA PRO A 36 8.85 -16.19 -3.03
C PRO A 36 7.67 -15.22 -3.05
N VAL A 37 6.48 -15.71 -3.40
CA VAL A 37 5.23 -14.91 -3.36
C VAL A 37 4.75 -14.83 -1.92
N VAL A 38 4.61 -13.62 -1.41
CA VAL A 38 4.27 -13.34 -0.01
C VAL A 38 3.00 -12.51 0.16
N GLY A 39 2.50 -11.89 -0.91
CA GLY A 39 1.36 -10.98 -0.80
C GLY A 39 0.58 -10.82 -2.10
N PHE A 40 -0.54 -10.13 -1.94
CA PHE A 40 -1.47 -9.80 -3.02
C PHE A 40 -1.85 -8.31 -2.94
N ASP A 41 -1.93 -7.65 -4.08
CA ASP A 41 -2.21 -6.23 -4.24
C ASP A 41 -3.34 -5.99 -5.25
N LEU A 42 -3.90 -4.79 -5.25
CA LEU A 42 -4.87 -4.29 -6.21
C LEU A 42 -4.49 -2.86 -6.63
N ALA A 43 -4.19 -2.68 -7.90
CA ALA A 43 -3.82 -1.38 -8.47
C ALA A 43 -4.64 -1.05 -9.73
N GLY A 44 -4.35 0.10 -10.35
CA GLY A 44 -4.96 0.55 -11.60
C GLY A 44 -5.94 1.70 -11.40
N ALA A 45 -7.04 1.75 -12.16
CA ALA A 45 -7.99 2.86 -12.15
C ALA A 45 -8.83 2.86 -10.86
N GLU A 46 -8.37 3.62 -9.84
CA GLU A 46 -9.04 3.68 -8.54
C GLU A 46 -10.41 4.35 -8.64
N TYR A 47 -10.48 5.55 -9.21
CA TYR A 47 -11.70 6.34 -9.28
C TYR A 47 -12.84 5.57 -9.96
N GLY A 48 -13.95 5.41 -9.24
CA GLY A 48 -15.13 4.70 -9.71
C GLY A 48 -15.01 3.18 -9.77
N ASN A 49 -13.91 2.58 -9.29
CA ASN A 49 -13.69 1.14 -9.27
C ASN A 49 -13.31 0.68 -7.83
N PRO A 50 -14.30 0.57 -6.93
CA PRO A 50 -14.05 0.35 -5.51
C PRO A 50 -13.43 -1.03 -5.24
N ALA A 51 -12.65 -1.12 -4.16
CA ALA A 51 -11.93 -2.33 -3.78
C ALA A 51 -12.86 -3.48 -3.37
N ASN A 52 -14.05 -3.18 -2.83
CA ASN A 52 -15.03 -4.20 -2.40
C ASN A 52 -15.46 -5.15 -3.51
N ALA A 53 -15.44 -4.70 -4.78
CA ALA A 53 -15.70 -5.56 -5.92
C ALA A 53 -14.70 -6.74 -6.03
N HIS A 54 -13.55 -6.65 -5.38
CA HIS A 54 -12.47 -7.63 -5.38
C HIS A 54 -12.37 -8.43 -4.06
N SER A 55 -13.31 -8.25 -3.14
CA SER A 55 -13.30 -8.85 -1.79
C SER A 55 -13.16 -10.37 -1.78
N GLU A 56 -13.72 -11.07 -2.77
CA GLU A 56 -13.57 -12.52 -2.91
C GLU A 56 -12.11 -12.93 -3.13
N ALA A 57 -11.37 -12.23 -3.99
CA ALA A 57 -9.95 -12.49 -4.22
C ALA A 57 -9.12 -12.24 -2.94
N TYR A 58 -9.46 -11.21 -2.18
CA TYR A 58 -8.79 -10.90 -0.92
C TYR A 58 -9.11 -11.91 0.19
N LYS A 59 -10.33 -12.42 0.21
CA LYS A 59 -10.68 -13.53 1.11
C LYS A 59 -9.83 -14.76 0.79
N ILE A 60 -9.69 -15.13 -0.49
CA ILE A 60 -8.83 -16.24 -0.92
C ILE A 60 -7.38 -15.97 -0.53
N ALA A 61 -6.86 -14.75 -0.75
CA ALA A 61 -5.51 -14.35 -0.34
C ALA A 61 -5.30 -14.54 1.18
N LYS A 62 -6.27 -14.09 1.99
CA LYS A 62 -6.25 -14.25 3.45
C LYS A 62 -6.22 -15.71 3.85
N ASP A 63 -7.14 -16.51 3.31
CA ASP A 63 -7.26 -17.94 3.63
C ASP A 63 -6.00 -18.73 3.22
N ALA A 64 -5.30 -18.26 2.16
CA ALA A 64 -4.01 -18.80 1.72
C ALA A 64 -2.79 -18.25 2.49
N GLY A 65 -2.99 -17.35 3.45
CA GLY A 65 -1.89 -16.76 4.21
C GLY A 65 -1.02 -15.78 3.42
N LEU A 66 -1.55 -15.14 2.39
CA LEU A 66 -0.88 -14.04 1.69
C LEU A 66 -1.11 -12.72 2.41
N GLY A 67 -0.08 -11.89 2.51
CA GLY A 67 -0.23 -10.50 2.95
C GLY A 67 -1.12 -9.71 1.97
N ARG A 68 -1.81 -8.69 2.47
CA ARG A 68 -2.79 -7.92 1.69
C ARG A 68 -2.44 -6.45 1.70
N THR A 69 -2.14 -5.91 0.54
CA THR A 69 -2.01 -4.46 0.31
C THR A 69 -3.02 -4.04 -0.76
N VAL A 70 -3.45 -2.78 -0.73
CA VAL A 70 -4.43 -2.23 -1.68
C VAL A 70 -4.04 -0.79 -1.98
N HIS A 71 -3.90 -0.43 -3.24
CA HIS A 71 -3.81 0.97 -3.63
C HIS A 71 -5.14 1.66 -3.30
N ALA A 72 -5.13 2.68 -2.46
CA ALA A 72 -6.34 3.40 -2.07
C ALA A 72 -6.03 4.82 -1.58
N GLY A 73 -6.94 5.76 -1.86
CA GLY A 73 -6.80 7.17 -1.48
C GLY A 73 -5.70 7.90 -2.23
N GLU A 74 -5.39 7.50 -3.47
CA GLU A 74 -4.55 8.24 -4.40
C GLU A 74 -5.40 9.05 -5.38
N ALA A 75 -6.24 8.37 -6.17
CA ALA A 75 -7.09 8.96 -7.18
C ALA A 75 -8.56 9.06 -6.75
N ASP A 76 -8.92 8.55 -5.59
CA ASP A 76 -10.26 8.62 -5.00
C ASP A 76 -10.17 9.14 -3.54
N ALA A 77 -11.33 9.42 -2.94
CA ALA A 77 -11.44 9.98 -1.60
C ALA A 77 -10.99 9.01 -0.49
N ALA A 78 -10.90 9.50 0.76
CA ALA A 78 -10.58 8.69 1.94
C ALA A 78 -11.48 7.46 2.11
N SER A 79 -12.73 7.51 1.61
CA SER A 79 -13.64 6.35 1.61
C SER A 79 -13.11 5.13 0.86
N SER A 80 -12.22 5.31 -0.13
CA SER A 80 -11.54 4.22 -0.81
C SER A 80 -10.61 3.45 0.15
N ILE A 81 -9.95 4.14 1.09
CA ILE A 81 -9.13 3.52 2.13
C ILE A 81 -10.02 2.73 3.10
N THR A 82 -11.17 3.30 3.49
CA THR A 82 -12.15 2.59 4.32
C THR A 82 -12.60 1.29 3.66
N ASP A 83 -12.90 1.34 2.35
CA ASP A 83 -13.32 0.17 1.59
C ASP A 83 -12.20 -0.88 1.49
N ALA A 84 -10.96 -0.46 1.26
CA ALA A 84 -9.80 -1.36 1.25
C ALA A 84 -9.59 -2.09 2.58
N ILE A 85 -9.75 -1.40 3.72
CA ILE A 85 -9.60 -1.99 5.04
C ILE A 85 -10.79 -2.93 5.35
N SER A 86 -12.02 -2.47 5.13
CA SER A 86 -13.23 -3.21 5.56
C SER A 86 -13.56 -4.40 4.65
N SER A 87 -13.32 -4.29 3.34
CA SER A 87 -13.73 -5.28 2.35
C SER A 87 -12.60 -6.21 1.91
N CYS A 88 -11.34 -5.73 1.98
CA CYS A 88 -10.16 -6.49 1.57
C CYS A 88 -9.27 -6.90 2.75
N ASP A 89 -9.62 -6.49 3.99
CA ASP A 89 -8.81 -6.75 5.18
C ASP A 89 -7.34 -6.34 4.95
N ALA A 90 -7.15 -5.15 4.34
CA ALA A 90 -5.86 -4.63 3.96
C ALA A 90 -4.98 -4.35 5.19
N GLN A 91 -3.77 -4.87 5.19
CA GLN A 91 -2.75 -4.65 6.21
C GLN A 91 -1.86 -3.46 5.85
N ARG A 92 -1.76 -3.16 4.56
CA ARG A 92 -1.06 -2.00 4.03
C ARG A 92 -1.93 -1.31 2.97
N ILE A 93 -1.71 -0.01 2.81
CA ILE A 93 -2.40 0.82 1.83
C ILE A 93 -1.38 1.49 0.93
N GLY A 94 -1.45 1.23 -0.36
CA GLY A 94 -0.66 1.96 -1.36
C GLY A 94 -1.11 3.42 -1.39
N HIS A 95 -0.17 4.35 -1.32
CA HIS A 95 -0.32 5.81 -1.30
C HIS A 95 -1.03 6.37 -0.06
N GLY A 96 -2.35 6.23 0.06
CA GLY A 96 -3.12 6.73 1.21
C GLY A 96 -3.14 8.27 1.36
N THR A 97 -2.89 9.02 0.28
CA THR A 97 -2.69 10.47 0.31
C THR A 97 -3.92 11.25 0.78
N HIS A 98 -5.12 10.70 0.63
CA HIS A 98 -6.37 11.31 1.09
C HIS A 98 -6.79 10.92 2.51
N LEU A 99 -5.96 10.15 3.26
CA LEU A 99 -6.29 9.67 4.59
C LEU A 99 -6.75 10.77 5.55
N LEU A 100 -6.03 11.90 5.57
CA LEU A 100 -6.27 12.99 6.53
C LEU A 100 -7.58 13.78 6.26
N GLN A 101 -8.31 13.48 5.20
CA GLN A 101 -9.64 14.04 4.96
C GLN A 101 -10.71 13.45 5.89
N ASP A 102 -10.38 12.33 6.58
CA ASP A 102 -11.28 11.61 7.49
C ASP A 102 -10.55 11.30 8.80
N GLU A 103 -10.86 12.05 9.86
CA GLU A 103 -10.22 11.90 11.17
C GLU A 103 -10.56 10.54 11.85
N PRO A 104 -11.80 10.05 11.85
CA PRO A 104 -12.12 8.71 12.32
C PRO A 104 -11.32 7.62 11.61
N LEU A 105 -11.19 7.70 10.28
CA LEU A 105 -10.39 6.77 9.50
C LEU A 105 -8.90 6.86 9.83
N THR A 106 -8.38 8.08 10.03
CA THR A 106 -6.98 8.28 10.45
C THR A 106 -6.69 7.58 11.78
N ARG A 107 -7.62 7.67 12.75
CA ARG A 107 -7.51 6.94 14.02
C ARG A 107 -7.54 5.43 13.80
N LEU A 108 -8.48 4.93 12.99
CA LEU A 108 -8.61 3.51 12.68
C LEU A 108 -7.31 2.94 12.06
N VAL A 109 -6.69 3.66 11.12
CA VAL A 109 -5.41 3.29 10.51
C VAL A 109 -4.31 3.20 11.57
N LYS A 110 -4.23 4.17 12.48
CA LYS A 110 -3.24 4.18 13.58
C LYS A 110 -3.47 3.07 14.59
N ASP A 111 -4.71 2.89 15.06
CA ASP A 111 -5.07 1.93 16.09
C ASP A 111 -4.88 0.48 15.64
N ASN A 112 -4.97 0.22 14.33
CA ASN A 112 -4.75 -1.10 13.73
C ASN A 112 -3.38 -1.25 13.07
N ASP A 113 -2.49 -0.27 13.20
CA ASP A 113 -1.13 -0.25 12.62
C ASP A 113 -1.14 -0.56 11.11
N VAL A 114 -2.16 -0.07 10.37
CA VAL A 114 -2.24 -0.22 8.91
C VAL A 114 -1.20 0.68 8.26
N LEU A 115 -0.19 0.08 7.63
CA LEU A 115 0.94 0.84 7.09
C LEU A 115 0.60 1.50 5.75
N LEU A 116 0.92 2.80 5.58
CA LEU A 116 0.85 3.46 4.28
C LEU A 116 2.17 3.26 3.51
N GLU A 117 2.06 2.95 2.22
CA GLU A 117 3.19 2.86 1.28
C GLU A 117 3.29 4.17 0.50
N VAL A 118 3.97 5.17 1.06
CA VAL A 118 4.04 6.53 0.50
C VAL A 118 5.04 6.59 -0.64
N CYS A 119 4.58 7.06 -1.81
CA CYS A 119 5.35 7.10 -3.06
C CYS A 119 5.50 8.55 -3.53
N LEU A 120 6.44 9.31 -2.94
CA LEU A 120 6.56 10.76 -3.12
C LEU A 120 6.69 11.16 -4.60
N THR A 121 7.59 10.50 -5.34
CA THR A 121 7.84 10.83 -6.74
C THR A 121 6.65 10.49 -7.63
N SER A 122 6.03 9.33 -7.42
CA SER A 122 4.84 8.91 -8.17
C SER A 122 3.70 9.88 -7.90
N ASN A 123 3.42 10.22 -6.64
CA ASN A 123 2.32 11.12 -6.29
C ASN A 123 2.47 12.52 -6.90
N LEU A 124 3.70 13.06 -7.02
CA LEU A 124 3.92 14.31 -7.75
C LEU A 124 3.58 14.21 -9.25
N GLN A 125 3.67 13.01 -9.83
CA GLN A 125 3.38 12.78 -11.25
C GLN A 125 1.90 12.47 -11.50
N THR A 126 1.26 11.76 -10.58
CA THR A 126 -0.12 11.26 -10.72
C THR A 126 -1.18 12.18 -10.14
N MET A 127 -0.80 13.07 -9.20
CA MET A 127 -1.72 13.97 -8.50
C MET A 127 -1.54 15.42 -8.97
N PRO A 128 -2.31 15.91 -9.97
CA PRO A 128 -2.08 17.21 -10.60
C PRO A 128 -2.19 18.43 -9.66
N HIS A 129 -2.84 18.27 -8.50
CA HIS A 129 -2.96 19.33 -7.49
C HIS A 129 -1.70 19.46 -6.63
N LEU A 130 -0.85 18.44 -6.54
CA LEU A 130 0.43 18.52 -5.84
C LEU A 130 1.47 19.18 -6.75
N LYS A 131 1.87 20.39 -6.41
CA LYS A 131 2.89 21.14 -7.17
C LYS A 131 4.31 20.81 -6.73
N ASP A 132 4.45 20.48 -5.46
CA ASP A 132 5.71 20.11 -4.81
C ASP A 132 5.45 19.24 -3.58
N LEU A 133 6.51 18.72 -2.97
CA LEU A 133 6.43 17.87 -1.78
C LEU A 133 5.97 18.62 -0.52
N GLY A 134 6.00 19.95 -0.51
CA GLY A 134 5.47 20.76 0.58
C GLY A 134 3.96 20.63 0.74
N GLN A 135 3.26 20.26 -0.34
CA GLN A 135 1.81 20.01 -0.35
C GLN A 135 1.44 18.54 -0.10
N HIS A 136 2.44 17.64 -0.09
CA HIS A 136 2.20 16.22 0.13
C HIS A 136 1.90 15.93 1.62
N PRO A 137 0.91 15.12 1.96
CA PRO A 137 0.48 14.88 3.35
C PRO A 137 1.51 14.14 4.22
N TYR A 138 2.61 13.60 3.68
CA TYR A 138 3.58 12.80 4.44
C TYR A 138 4.19 13.56 5.64
N ARG A 139 4.32 14.89 5.56
CA ARG A 139 4.77 15.70 6.72
C ARG A 139 3.79 15.63 7.87
N GLN A 140 2.48 15.73 7.55
CA GLN A 140 1.42 15.59 8.55
C GLN A 140 1.34 14.16 9.08
N PHE A 141 1.66 13.14 8.26
CA PHE A 141 1.76 11.76 8.75
C PHE A 141 2.84 11.62 9.82
N ILE A 142 3.98 12.31 9.68
CA ILE A 142 5.03 12.35 10.71
C ILE A 142 4.53 13.02 11.99
N GLU A 143 3.92 14.20 11.87
CA GLU A 143 3.41 15.00 13.00
C GLU A 143 2.31 14.25 13.78
N LEU A 144 1.46 13.51 13.08
CA LEU A 144 0.35 12.76 13.65
C LEU A 144 0.71 11.31 14.02
N ASP A 145 1.97 10.90 13.83
CA ASP A 145 2.46 9.53 14.03
C ASP A 145 1.60 8.47 13.29
N VAL A 146 1.21 8.78 12.05
CA VAL A 146 0.56 7.83 11.17
C VAL A 146 1.60 6.80 10.70
N PRO A 147 1.33 5.49 10.76
CA PRO A 147 2.29 4.49 10.30
C PRO A 147 2.47 4.55 8.78
N PHE A 148 3.69 4.84 8.32
CA PHE A 148 4.02 4.80 6.90
C PHE A 148 5.48 4.41 6.66
N THR A 149 5.76 3.97 5.45
CA THR A 149 7.11 3.83 4.90
C THR A 149 7.19 4.48 3.52
N LEU A 150 8.40 4.69 3.02
CA LEU A 150 8.60 5.20 1.67
C LEU A 150 8.75 4.04 0.69
N ALA A 151 8.06 4.14 -0.43
CA ALA A 151 8.07 3.18 -1.52
C ALA A 151 8.27 3.91 -2.86
N THR A 152 8.68 3.18 -3.88
CA THR A 152 9.04 3.76 -5.18
C THR A 152 7.89 3.75 -6.19
N ASP A 153 6.86 2.94 -5.94
CA ASP A 153 5.91 2.59 -6.97
C ASP A 153 6.63 2.03 -8.22
N ASN A 154 6.17 2.32 -9.43
CA ASN A 154 6.79 1.88 -10.66
C ASN A 154 8.09 2.67 -10.94
N ARG A 155 9.23 2.08 -10.59
CA ARG A 155 10.55 2.70 -10.73
C ARG A 155 10.87 3.16 -12.16
N LEU A 156 10.42 2.43 -13.16
CA LEU A 156 10.71 2.76 -14.56
C LEU A 156 9.88 3.96 -15.03
N VAL A 157 8.62 4.03 -14.65
CA VAL A 157 7.72 5.14 -15.00
C VAL A 157 8.09 6.39 -14.21
N SER A 158 8.23 6.27 -12.89
CA SER A 158 8.54 7.39 -12.00
C SER A 158 10.00 7.83 -12.07
N ARG A 159 10.89 7.00 -12.66
CA ARG A 159 12.35 7.26 -12.77
C ARG A 159 12.96 7.57 -11.41
N THR A 160 12.67 6.74 -10.42
CA THR A 160 13.13 6.88 -9.05
C THR A 160 13.70 5.58 -8.51
N ASP A 161 14.29 5.64 -7.34
CA ASP A 161 14.71 4.52 -6.52
C ASP A 161 14.49 4.83 -5.03
N VAL A 162 14.67 3.82 -4.17
CA VAL A 162 14.42 3.98 -2.75
C VAL A 162 15.32 5.04 -2.10
N CYS A 163 16.57 5.17 -2.53
CA CYS A 163 17.48 6.19 -2.02
C CYS A 163 16.99 7.59 -2.34
N THR A 164 16.52 7.79 -3.58
CA THR A 164 15.94 9.06 -4.04
C THR A 164 14.68 9.42 -3.26
N GLU A 165 13.79 8.46 -2.97
CA GLU A 165 12.58 8.71 -2.15
C GLU A 165 12.95 9.16 -0.73
N TYR A 166 13.91 8.48 -0.06
CA TYR A 166 14.38 8.85 1.27
C TYR A 166 15.12 10.19 1.28
N GLN A 167 15.94 10.48 0.25
CA GLN A 167 16.62 11.77 0.13
C GLN A 167 15.60 12.91 -0.04
N ARG A 168 14.60 12.75 -0.89
CA ARG A 168 13.52 13.74 -1.06
C ARG A 168 12.75 13.96 0.25
N ALA A 169 12.40 12.89 0.95
CA ALA A 169 11.72 13.02 2.25
C ALA A 169 12.57 13.80 3.26
N ALA A 170 13.87 13.52 3.32
CA ALA A 170 14.79 14.23 4.21
C ALA A 170 14.88 15.72 3.88
N GLU A 171 15.07 16.06 2.61
CA GLU A 171 15.26 17.44 2.15
C GLU A 171 14.01 18.31 2.40
N PHE A 172 12.82 17.79 2.08
CA PHE A 172 11.57 18.57 2.14
C PHE A 172 10.92 18.62 3.52
N ALA A 173 11.13 17.64 4.37
CA ALA A 173 10.62 17.63 5.73
C ALA A 173 11.71 17.87 6.79
N GLU A 174 12.94 18.18 6.37
CA GLU A 174 14.09 18.44 7.24
C GLU A 174 14.32 17.28 8.24
N LEU A 175 14.18 16.02 7.75
CA LEU A 175 14.29 14.83 8.59
C LEU A 175 15.75 14.49 8.88
N ASP A 176 16.03 14.18 10.12
CA ASP A 176 17.31 13.62 10.52
C ASP A 176 17.40 12.10 10.26
N HIS A 177 18.60 11.54 10.42
CA HIS A 177 18.84 10.11 10.21
C HIS A 177 18.01 9.20 11.14
N ALA A 178 17.72 9.63 12.37
CA ALA A 178 16.93 8.84 13.31
C ALA A 178 15.45 8.76 12.88
N GLN A 179 14.91 9.86 12.37
CA GLN A 179 13.56 9.91 11.84
C GLN A 179 13.43 9.05 10.57
N LEU A 180 14.39 9.14 9.66
CA LEU A 180 14.44 8.30 8.45
C LEU A 180 14.56 6.81 8.81
N ALA A 181 15.39 6.47 9.81
CA ALA A 181 15.53 5.11 10.29
C ALA A 181 14.22 4.58 10.90
N LYS A 182 13.48 5.42 11.63
CA LYS A 182 12.14 5.06 12.18
C LYS A 182 11.15 4.74 11.05
N ILE A 183 11.11 5.57 10.00
CA ILE A 183 10.26 5.34 8.82
C ILE A 183 10.63 4.02 8.12
N ALA A 184 11.93 3.77 7.93
CA ALA A 184 12.41 2.53 7.34
C ALA A 184 12.07 1.30 8.19
N ALA A 185 12.23 1.40 9.52
CA ALA A 185 11.91 0.32 10.45
C ALA A 185 10.44 -0.09 10.35
N LYS A 186 9.50 0.87 10.28
CA LYS A 186 8.08 0.59 10.06
C LYS A 186 7.83 -0.25 8.80
N GLY A 187 8.56 0.04 7.71
CA GLY A 187 8.48 -0.76 6.48
C GLY A 187 8.99 -2.19 6.69
N PHE A 188 10.06 -2.38 7.47
CA PHE A 188 10.57 -3.72 7.81
C PHE A 188 9.60 -4.48 8.71
N ASP A 189 8.99 -3.83 9.69
CA ASP A 189 8.04 -4.45 10.61
C ASP A 189 6.77 -4.93 9.88
N ALA A 190 6.35 -4.19 8.84
CA ALA A 190 5.18 -4.52 8.03
C ALA A 190 5.48 -5.39 6.79
N MET A 191 6.70 -5.93 6.67
CA MET A 191 7.02 -6.83 5.55
C MET A 191 6.20 -8.11 5.61
N PHE A 192 5.72 -8.54 4.45
CA PHE A 192 5.11 -9.85 4.32
C PHE A 192 6.19 -10.93 4.20
N PHE A 193 6.11 -11.94 5.06
CA PHE A 193 7.00 -13.09 5.06
C PHE A 193 6.22 -14.38 4.81
N PRO A 194 6.85 -15.42 4.23
CA PRO A 194 6.23 -16.74 4.16
C PRO A 194 5.87 -17.22 5.58
N GLY A 195 4.58 -17.45 5.84
CA GLY A 195 4.09 -17.93 7.14
C GLY A 195 3.82 -16.87 8.22
N SER A 196 3.99 -15.57 7.95
CA SER A 196 3.76 -14.52 8.94
C SER A 196 2.28 -14.19 9.23
N VAL A 197 1.34 -14.66 8.44
CA VAL A 197 -0.08 -14.30 8.53
C VAL A 197 -0.84 -15.04 9.66
N GLY A 198 -0.15 -15.73 10.56
CA GLY A 198 -0.77 -16.42 11.72
C GLY A 198 -0.40 -15.92 13.10
N GLN A 199 0.47 -14.89 13.24
CA GLN A 199 1.02 -14.51 14.55
C GLN A 199 0.48 -13.20 15.14
N ALA A 200 -0.37 -12.46 14.46
CA ALA A 200 -0.88 -11.15 14.93
C ALA A 200 -2.20 -11.20 15.71
N GLN A 201 -2.64 -12.38 16.19
CA GLN A 201 -3.79 -12.51 17.08
C GLN A 201 -3.54 -13.65 18.10
N GLN A 202 -2.70 -13.41 19.07
CA GLN A 202 -2.74 -14.05 20.39
C GLN A 202 -2.56 -13.01 21.47
#